data_3106fc26ea2b33a593394fb1dae60953
#
_entry.id   3106fc26ea2b33a593394fb1dae60953
#
_cell.length_a   1.000
_cell.length_b   1.000
_cell.length_c   1.000
_cell.angle_alpha   90.00
_cell.angle_beta   90.00
_cell.angle_gamma   90.00
#
_symmetry.space_group_name_H-M   'P 1'
#
loop_
_entity.id
_entity.type
_entity.pdbx_description
1 polymer ?
#
loop_
_entity_poly.entity_id
_entity_poly.type
_entity_poly.pdbx_seq_one_letter_code
_entity_poly.pdbx_strand_id
1 'polypeptide(L)'
;MKPSAKQYLDECVSAFPALADCKEAVERAFDILVECYSKGGKVLACGNGGSAADADHIVGELMNKFAMKRVLTEHEVEAIRSSAIPASDRDFLLRHLQRQLPAISLSAHSPLVTAICNDEHADMVFGQQVFGYGKPGDVLLGLSTSGNSKNVMCALNVAKIFGIKTICLTGKNGGKMKEFGCDACIRVPEEITYKIQQLHQPVYHCLCAMVEAEMFG
;
A
#
# COMPACT_ATOMS: atom_id res chain seq x y z
N MET A 1 -11.50 7.14 -12.68
CA MET A 1 -10.14 6.75 -13.19
C MET A 1 -9.79 7.59 -14.40
N LYS A 2 -8.69 8.33 -14.35
CA LYS A 2 -8.14 9.11 -15.48
C LYS A 2 -7.62 8.18 -16.59
N PRO A 3 -7.55 8.65 -17.86
CA PRO A 3 -6.96 7.85 -18.95
C PRO A 3 -5.53 7.40 -18.70
N SER A 4 -4.70 8.25 -18.07
CA SER A 4 -3.32 7.94 -17.68
C SER A 4 -3.23 6.81 -16.66
N ALA A 5 -4.13 6.77 -15.68
CA ALA A 5 -4.18 5.67 -14.71
C ALA A 5 -4.62 4.36 -15.37
N LYS A 6 -5.62 4.41 -16.28
CA LYS A 6 -6.07 3.24 -17.03
C LYS A 6 -4.97 2.64 -17.91
N GLN A 7 -4.14 3.48 -18.52
CA GLN A 7 -3.03 3.04 -19.36
C GLN A 7 -2.09 2.10 -18.60
N TYR A 8 -1.72 2.40 -17.33
CA TYR A 8 -0.87 1.52 -16.52
C TYR A 8 -1.49 0.14 -16.30
N LEU A 9 -2.81 0.08 -16.10
CA LEU A 9 -3.51 -1.20 -15.96
C LEU A 9 -3.47 -2.01 -17.26
N ASP A 10 -3.74 -1.38 -18.39
CA ASP A 10 -3.74 -2.03 -19.69
C ASP A 10 -2.32 -2.49 -20.08
N GLU A 11 -1.27 -1.70 -19.78
CA GLU A 11 0.13 -2.08 -19.95
C GLU A 11 0.52 -3.27 -19.04
N CYS A 12 0.10 -3.26 -17.77
CA CYS A 12 0.36 -4.36 -16.85
C CYS A 12 -0.24 -5.67 -17.35
N VAL A 13 -1.52 -5.67 -17.76
CA VAL A 13 -2.18 -6.87 -18.29
C VAL A 13 -1.56 -7.31 -19.62
N SER A 14 -1.14 -6.39 -20.47
CA SER A 14 -0.44 -6.71 -21.72
C SER A 14 0.92 -7.36 -21.47
N ALA A 15 1.70 -6.84 -20.51
CA ALA A 15 3.00 -7.38 -20.15
C ALA A 15 2.91 -8.72 -19.37
N PHE A 16 1.84 -8.86 -18.58
CA PHE A 16 1.59 -10.06 -17.76
C PHE A 16 0.18 -10.60 -18.03
N PRO A 17 -0.06 -11.29 -19.17
CA PRO A 17 -1.40 -11.78 -19.56
C PRO A 17 -2.07 -12.68 -18.51
N ALA A 18 -1.27 -13.39 -17.69
CA ALA A 18 -1.77 -14.19 -16.59
C ALA A 18 -2.56 -13.37 -15.54
N LEU A 19 -2.34 -12.05 -15.47
CA LEU A 19 -3.03 -11.17 -14.53
C LEU A 19 -4.37 -10.62 -15.08
N ALA A 20 -4.80 -11.01 -16.29
CA ALA A 20 -6.04 -10.53 -16.88
C ALA A 20 -7.25 -10.76 -15.96
N ASP A 21 -7.33 -11.91 -15.31
CA ASP A 21 -8.43 -12.26 -14.38
C ASP A 21 -8.37 -11.47 -13.05
N CYS A 22 -7.27 -10.76 -12.79
CA CYS A 22 -7.13 -9.90 -11.63
C CYS A 22 -7.64 -8.47 -11.87
N LYS A 23 -7.91 -8.08 -13.11
CA LYS A 23 -8.18 -6.70 -13.54
C LYS A 23 -9.26 -6.02 -12.70
N GLU A 24 -10.42 -6.64 -12.54
CA GLU A 24 -11.53 -6.10 -11.74
C GLU A 24 -11.16 -5.88 -10.26
N ALA A 25 -10.41 -6.82 -9.67
CA ALA A 25 -9.96 -6.70 -8.29
C ALA A 25 -8.90 -5.59 -8.12
N VAL A 26 -8.04 -5.39 -9.13
CA VAL A 26 -7.08 -4.28 -9.17
C VAL A 26 -7.79 -2.93 -9.29
N GLU A 27 -8.78 -2.81 -10.18
CA GLU A 27 -9.60 -1.60 -10.32
C GLU A 27 -10.32 -1.27 -9.01
N ARG A 28 -10.90 -2.26 -8.35
CA ARG A 28 -11.54 -2.06 -7.04
C ARG A 28 -10.54 -1.61 -5.96
N ALA A 29 -9.35 -2.20 -5.91
CA ALA A 29 -8.29 -1.78 -4.99
C ALA A 29 -7.83 -0.35 -5.28
N PHE A 30 -7.69 0.02 -6.56
CA PHE A 30 -7.38 1.37 -6.99
C PHE A 30 -8.43 2.38 -6.50
N ASP A 31 -9.72 2.11 -6.69
CA ASP A 31 -10.79 3.01 -6.25
C ASP A 31 -10.75 3.25 -4.73
N ILE A 32 -10.49 2.19 -3.94
CA ILE A 32 -10.33 2.27 -2.49
C ILE A 32 -9.13 3.15 -2.11
N LEU A 33 -7.99 3.00 -2.79
CA LEU A 33 -6.79 3.80 -2.53
C LEU A 33 -6.98 5.27 -2.90
N VAL A 34 -7.62 5.55 -4.03
CA VAL A 34 -7.94 6.92 -4.45
C VAL A 34 -8.90 7.58 -3.46
N GLU A 35 -9.94 6.87 -3.01
CA GLU A 35 -10.86 7.38 -1.99
C GLU A 35 -10.12 7.69 -0.68
N CYS A 36 -9.25 6.80 -0.22
CA CYS A 36 -8.43 6.98 0.98
C CYS A 36 -7.60 8.27 0.88
N TYR A 37 -6.80 8.41 -0.16
CA TYR A 37 -5.92 9.58 -0.32
C TYR A 37 -6.67 10.89 -0.57
N SER A 38 -7.78 10.85 -1.28
CA SER A 38 -8.65 12.02 -1.50
C SER A 38 -9.26 12.55 -0.21
N LYS A 39 -9.38 11.72 0.81
CA LYS A 39 -9.86 12.07 2.16
C LYS A 39 -8.74 12.33 3.17
N GLY A 40 -7.48 12.35 2.72
CA GLY A 40 -6.31 12.57 3.59
C GLY A 40 -5.95 11.37 4.47
N GLY A 41 -6.38 10.17 4.09
CA GLY A 41 -6.01 8.92 4.73
C GLY A 41 -4.61 8.44 4.35
N LYS A 42 -4.23 7.29 4.91
CA LYS A 42 -2.95 6.61 4.65
C LYS A 42 -3.13 5.12 4.44
N VAL A 43 -2.11 4.50 3.86
CA VAL A 43 -2.00 3.04 3.72
C VAL A 43 -1.14 2.47 4.85
N LEU A 44 -1.61 1.39 5.47
CA LEU A 44 -0.84 0.52 6.34
C LEU A 44 -0.59 -0.77 5.58
N ALA A 45 0.67 -1.17 5.37
CA ALA A 45 1.02 -2.36 4.62
C ALA A 45 1.66 -3.42 5.52
N CYS A 46 1.27 -4.69 5.39
CA CYS A 46 1.86 -5.78 6.17
C CYS A 46 1.98 -7.09 5.38
N GLY A 47 2.97 -7.87 5.74
CA GLY A 47 3.24 -9.20 5.21
C GLY A 47 4.38 -9.87 5.96
N ASN A 48 4.71 -11.11 5.62
CA ASN A 48 5.79 -11.86 6.26
C ASN A 48 6.85 -12.26 5.22
N GLY A 49 8.11 -12.32 5.62
CA GLY A 49 9.23 -12.73 4.75
C GLY A 49 9.30 -11.88 3.48
N GLY A 50 9.23 -12.51 2.28
CA GLY A 50 9.21 -11.78 1.02
C GLY A 50 8.03 -10.82 0.89
N SER A 51 6.86 -11.16 1.43
CA SER A 51 5.70 -10.25 1.46
C SER A 51 5.89 -9.07 2.43
N ALA A 52 6.78 -9.16 3.42
CA ALA A 52 7.20 -8.00 4.21
C ALA A 52 8.09 -7.06 3.37
N ALA A 53 9.01 -7.62 2.60
CA ALA A 53 9.82 -6.85 1.66
C ALA A 53 8.96 -6.17 0.58
N ASP A 54 7.91 -6.85 0.07
CA ASP A 54 6.93 -6.26 -0.83
C ASP A 54 6.17 -5.10 -0.16
N ALA A 55 5.77 -5.23 1.11
CA ALA A 55 5.12 -4.16 1.87
C ALA A 55 6.03 -2.94 2.03
N ASP A 56 7.33 -3.14 2.34
CA ASP A 56 8.33 -2.07 2.42
C ASP A 56 8.51 -1.40 1.06
N HIS A 57 8.56 -2.18 -0.04
CA HIS A 57 8.68 -1.67 -1.41
C HIS A 57 7.47 -0.82 -1.80
N ILE A 58 6.24 -1.30 -1.57
CA ILE A 58 5.00 -0.54 -1.81
C ILE A 58 5.03 0.81 -1.08
N VAL A 59 5.45 0.82 0.19
CA VAL A 59 5.57 2.06 0.97
C VAL A 59 6.60 3.00 0.35
N GLY A 60 7.73 2.48 -0.13
CA GLY A 60 8.74 3.26 -0.84
C GLY A 60 8.16 3.98 -2.07
N GLU A 61 7.40 3.26 -2.91
CA GLU A 61 6.78 3.80 -4.12
C GLU A 61 5.66 4.82 -3.82
N LEU A 62 4.92 4.62 -2.74
CA LEU A 62 3.88 5.56 -2.32
C LEU A 62 4.45 6.82 -1.67
N MET A 63 5.49 6.68 -0.83
CA MET A 63 6.09 7.78 -0.08
C MET A 63 7.08 8.63 -0.90
N ASN A 64 7.59 8.12 -2.01
CA ASN A 64 8.46 8.83 -2.93
C ASN A 64 7.86 8.84 -4.33
N LYS A 65 8.44 9.58 -5.28
CA LYS A 65 8.05 9.50 -6.70
C LYS A 65 8.27 8.08 -7.22
N PHE A 66 7.35 7.60 -8.02
CA PHE A 66 7.47 6.32 -8.71
C PHE A 66 7.66 6.54 -10.23
N ALA A 67 6.58 6.80 -10.96
CA ALA A 67 6.61 6.98 -12.41
C ALA A 67 6.69 8.45 -12.84
N MET A 68 6.32 9.40 -11.97
CA MET A 68 6.31 10.82 -12.30
C MET A 68 6.78 11.71 -11.13
N LYS A 69 7.20 12.94 -11.46
CA LYS A 69 7.54 13.94 -10.45
C LYS A 69 6.26 14.47 -9.79
N ARG A 70 6.20 14.45 -8.46
CA ARG A 70 5.08 14.95 -7.67
C ARG A 70 5.35 16.36 -7.19
N VAL A 71 4.90 17.32 -7.97
CA VAL A 71 5.19 18.74 -7.75
C VAL A 71 4.48 19.27 -6.50
N LEU A 72 5.16 20.09 -5.71
CA LEU A 72 4.58 20.80 -4.57
C LEU A 72 3.45 21.74 -5.02
N THR A 73 2.41 21.88 -4.20
CA THR A 73 1.35 22.87 -4.40
C THR A 73 1.87 24.29 -4.16
N GLU A 74 1.16 25.29 -4.68
CA GLU A 74 1.48 26.70 -4.42
C GLU A 74 1.52 27.01 -2.92
N HIS A 75 0.59 26.46 -2.15
CA HIS A 75 0.54 26.59 -0.69
C HIS A 75 1.79 26.00 -0.02
N GLU A 76 2.25 24.82 -0.41
CA GLU A 76 3.45 24.19 0.14
C GLU A 76 4.71 24.98 -0.24
N VAL A 77 4.79 25.49 -1.47
CA VAL A 77 5.88 26.35 -1.93
C VAL A 77 5.93 27.63 -1.13
N GLU A 78 4.78 28.30 -0.92
CA GLU A 78 4.71 29.55 -0.15
C GLU A 78 5.05 29.34 1.32
N ALA A 79 4.60 28.23 1.93
CA ALA A 79 4.97 27.89 3.30
C ALA A 79 6.50 27.73 3.47
N ILE A 80 7.19 27.14 2.48
CA ILE A 80 8.65 27.03 2.51
C ILE A 80 9.29 28.42 2.32
N ARG A 81 8.83 29.22 1.37
CA ARG A 81 9.39 30.54 1.06
C ARG A 81 9.28 31.53 2.22
N SER A 82 8.14 31.53 2.90
CA SER A 82 7.86 32.42 4.03
C SER A 82 8.45 31.96 5.35
N SER A 83 9.04 30.74 5.40
CA SER A 83 9.63 30.19 6.62
C SER A 83 10.89 30.95 7.07
N ALA A 84 11.19 30.92 8.38
CA ALA A 84 12.33 31.61 8.98
C ALA A 84 13.68 30.85 8.82
N ILE A 85 13.73 29.73 8.09
CA ILE A 85 14.97 28.98 7.86
C ILE A 85 15.89 29.70 6.86
N PRO A 86 17.22 29.41 6.81
CA PRO A 86 18.14 30.01 5.86
C PRO A 86 17.69 29.88 4.39
N ALA A 87 18.02 30.88 3.57
CA ALA A 87 17.62 30.90 2.16
C ALA A 87 18.16 29.68 1.38
N SER A 88 19.41 29.28 1.65
CA SER A 88 20.02 28.07 1.07
C SER A 88 19.19 26.79 1.33
N ASP A 89 18.63 26.68 2.53
CA ASP A 89 17.85 25.50 2.94
C ASP A 89 16.46 25.53 2.31
N ARG A 90 15.83 26.72 2.21
CA ARG A 90 14.58 26.88 1.44
C ARG A 90 14.76 26.47 -0.02
N ASP A 91 15.83 26.93 -0.68
CA ASP A 91 16.14 26.59 -2.07
C ASP A 91 16.41 25.08 -2.24
N PHE A 92 17.06 24.45 -1.26
CA PHE A 92 17.30 23.02 -1.25
C PHE A 92 15.98 22.25 -1.13
N LEU A 93 15.11 22.60 -0.17
CA LEU A 93 13.80 21.97 0.02
C LEU A 93 12.92 22.12 -1.22
N LEU A 94 12.83 23.33 -1.82
CA LEU A 94 12.04 23.57 -3.02
C LEU A 94 12.49 22.72 -4.23
N ARG A 95 13.78 22.38 -4.31
CA ARG A 95 14.31 21.54 -5.39
C ARG A 95 14.09 20.05 -5.17
N HIS A 96 14.12 19.58 -3.91
CA HIS A 96 14.23 18.17 -3.59
C HIS A 96 12.99 17.58 -2.93
N LEU A 97 12.16 18.39 -2.26
CA LEU A 97 10.92 17.92 -1.65
C LEU A 97 9.87 17.64 -2.72
N GLN A 98 9.11 16.56 -2.51
CA GLN A 98 8.02 16.16 -3.39
C GLN A 98 6.82 15.74 -2.55
N ARG A 99 5.63 15.86 -3.12
CA ARG A 99 4.40 15.35 -2.48
C ARG A 99 4.43 13.82 -2.41
N GLN A 100 3.82 13.29 -1.38
CA GLN A 100 3.76 11.86 -1.08
C GLN A 100 2.32 11.36 -0.95
N LEU A 101 2.18 10.05 -1.05
CA LEU A 101 0.99 9.29 -0.68
C LEU A 101 1.29 8.62 0.66
N PRO A 102 0.75 9.09 1.81
CA PRO A 102 1.15 8.61 3.12
C PRO A 102 0.96 7.10 3.27
N ALA A 103 2.03 6.39 3.63
CA ALA A 103 2.02 4.95 3.83
C ALA A 103 2.99 4.53 4.93
N ILE A 104 2.68 3.46 5.66
CA ILE A 104 3.50 2.89 6.73
C ILE A 104 3.60 1.38 6.52
N SER A 105 4.84 0.86 6.45
CA SER A 105 5.07 -0.58 6.56
C SER A 105 5.09 -1.00 8.01
N LEU A 106 4.23 -1.95 8.36
CA LEU A 106 4.15 -2.49 9.72
C LEU A 106 5.28 -3.48 10.03
N SER A 107 6.12 -3.78 9.05
CA SER A 107 7.32 -4.62 9.19
C SER A 107 8.59 -3.82 9.49
N ALA A 108 8.61 -2.52 9.19
CA ALA A 108 9.82 -1.71 9.17
C ALA A 108 10.35 -1.33 10.56
N HIS A 109 9.49 -1.22 11.58
CA HIS A 109 9.88 -0.83 12.93
C HIS A 109 10.34 -2.04 13.76
N SER A 110 11.54 -2.57 13.49
CA SER A 110 12.07 -3.80 14.10
C SER A 110 11.97 -3.86 15.62
N PRO A 111 12.33 -2.80 16.41
CA PRO A 111 12.17 -2.84 17.87
C PRO A 111 10.71 -3.05 18.31
N LEU A 112 9.74 -2.39 17.67
CA LEU A 112 8.33 -2.56 17.99
C LEU A 112 7.84 -3.96 17.63
N VAL A 113 8.22 -4.48 16.47
CA VAL A 113 7.90 -5.84 16.04
C VAL A 113 8.40 -6.88 17.04
N THR A 114 9.67 -6.78 17.46
CA THR A 114 10.27 -7.72 18.40
C THR A 114 9.68 -7.60 19.81
N ALA A 115 9.37 -6.37 20.28
CA ALA A 115 8.71 -6.16 21.57
C ALA A 115 7.32 -6.82 21.59
N ILE A 116 6.46 -6.57 20.60
CA ILE A 116 5.13 -7.19 20.54
C ILE A 116 5.23 -8.73 20.47
N CYS A 117 6.18 -9.27 19.70
CA CYS A 117 6.38 -10.72 19.63
C CYS A 117 6.82 -11.34 20.95
N ASN A 118 7.63 -10.63 21.75
CA ASN A 118 8.17 -11.13 23.01
C ASN A 118 7.21 -10.93 24.19
N ASP A 119 6.60 -9.75 24.27
CA ASP A 119 5.86 -9.31 25.45
C ASP A 119 4.36 -9.69 25.38
N GLU A 120 3.80 -9.82 24.16
CA GLU A 120 2.40 -10.11 23.95
C GLU A 120 2.23 -11.44 23.17
N HIS A 121 2.02 -11.36 21.87
CA HIS A 121 1.85 -12.54 21.02
C HIS A 121 2.30 -12.23 19.58
N ALA A 122 3.08 -13.13 18.97
CA ALA A 122 3.61 -12.92 17.61
C ALA A 122 2.50 -12.72 16.54
N ASP A 123 1.33 -13.32 16.72
CA ASP A 123 0.20 -13.11 15.81
C ASP A 123 -0.42 -11.70 15.92
N MET A 124 -0.11 -10.94 16.97
CA MET A 124 -0.61 -9.57 17.18
C MET A 124 0.30 -8.49 16.59
N VAL A 125 1.47 -8.84 16.07
CA VAL A 125 2.49 -7.88 15.60
C VAL A 125 1.96 -6.81 14.64
N PHE A 126 1.09 -7.17 13.72
CA PHE A 126 0.45 -6.23 12.79
C PHE A 126 -0.87 -5.68 13.36
N GLY A 127 -1.65 -6.52 14.03
CA GLY A 127 -2.92 -6.10 14.64
C GLY A 127 -2.75 -4.97 15.65
N GLN A 128 -1.74 -5.04 16.52
CA GLN A 128 -1.43 -4.00 17.49
C GLN A 128 -1.06 -2.67 16.80
N GLN A 129 -0.29 -2.73 15.72
CA GLN A 129 0.11 -1.54 14.97
C GLN A 129 -1.07 -0.93 14.18
N VAL A 130 -1.95 -1.77 13.59
CA VAL A 130 -3.19 -1.29 12.96
C VAL A 130 -4.06 -0.58 13.98
N PHE A 131 -4.21 -1.11 15.19
CA PHE A 131 -4.96 -0.46 16.27
C PHE A 131 -4.35 0.89 16.67
N GLY A 132 -3.01 0.98 16.73
CA GLY A 132 -2.30 2.20 17.13
C GLY A 132 -2.24 3.29 16.06
N TYR A 133 -2.03 2.92 14.79
CA TYR A 133 -1.83 3.87 13.69
C TYR A 133 -3.09 4.14 12.85
N GLY A 134 -4.00 3.16 12.79
CA GLY A 134 -5.12 3.19 11.87
C GLY A 134 -6.27 4.05 12.35
N LYS A 135 -6.96 4.68 11.40
CA LYS A 135 -8.17 5.49 11.63
C LYS A 135 -9.21 5.15 10.54
N PRO A 136 -10.51 5.38 10.80
CA PRO A 136 -11.53 5.32 9.75
C PRO A 136 -11.11 6.19 8.54
N GLY A 137 -11.22 5.64 7.35
CA GLY A 137 -10.76 6.28 6.10
C GLY A 137 -9.37 5.86 5.65
N ASP A 138 -8.57 5.21 6.51
CA ASP A 138 -7.31 4.56 6.12
C ASP A 138 -7.57 3.22 5.40
N VAL A 139 -6.50 2.66 4.82
CA VAL A 139 -6.52 1.36 4.16
C VAL A 139 -5.46 0.45 4.78
N LEU A 140 -5.83 -0.79 5.09
CA LEU A 140 -4.89 -1.87 5.37
C LEU A 140 -4.68 -2.70 4.10
N LEU A 141 -3.44 -2.77 3.62
CA LEU A 141 -3.00 -3.67 2.55
C LEU A 141 -2.29 -4.87 3.16
N GLY A 142 -2.96 -6.02 3.17
CA GLY A 142 -2.44 -7.27 3.71
C GLY A 142 -1.90 -8.19 2.59
N LEU A 143 -0.63 -8.61 2.70
CA LEU A 143 0.02 -9.52 1.76
C LEU A 143 0.25 -10.89 2.41
N SER A 144 -0.28 -11.94 1.78
CA SER A 144 -0.03 -13.32 2.21
C SER A 144 -0.18 -14.26 1.04
N THR A 145 0.89 -14.92 0.61
CA THR A 145 0.88 -15.85 -0.53
C THR A 145 -0.12 -16.99 -0.35
N SER A 146 -0.25 -17.55 0.85
CA SER A 146 -1.23 -18.59 1.17
C SER A 146 -2.62 -18.03 1.51
N GLY A 147 -2.72 -16.73 1.83
CA GLY A 147 -3.94 -16.13 2.39
C GLY A 147 -4.30 -16.60 3.80
N ASN A 148 -3.36 -17.25 4.52
CA ASN A 148 -3.63 -17.91 5.82
C ASN A 148 -2.75 -17.40 6.97
N SER A 149 -1.88 -16.40 6.76
CA SER A 149 -1.00 -15.87 7.79
C SER A 149 -1.79 -15.30 8.96
N LYS A 150 -1.66 -15.89 10.15
CA LYS A 150 -2.46 -15.52 11.33
C LYS A 150 -2.31 -14.07 11.73
N ASN A 151 -1.07 -13.54 11.75
CA ASN A 151 -0.81 -12.15 12.10
C ASN A 151 -1.43 -11.16 11.09
N VAL A 152 -1.45 -11.50 9.78
CA VAL A 152 -2.15 -10.69 8.76
C VAL A 152 -3.67 -10.78 8.98
N MET A 153 -4.21 -11.97 9.29
CA MET A 153 -5.63 -12.13 9.61
C MET A 153 -6.02 -11.35 10.87
N CYS A 154 -5.18 -11.31 11.91
CA CYS A 154 -5.40 -10.47 13.09
C CYS A 154 -5.47 -8.98 12.72
N ALA A 155 -4.56 -8.50 11.86
CA ALA A 155 -4.58 -7.13 11.36
C ALA A 155 -5.87 -6.80 10.59
N LEU A 156 -6.32 -7.71 9.71
CA LEU A 156 -7.58 -7.57 8.96
C LEU A 156 -8.81 -7.51 9.90
N ASN A 157 -8.84 -8.34 10.94
CA ASN A 157 -9.91 -8.30 11.95
C ASN A 157 -9.94 -6.94 12.66
N VAL A 158 -8.79 -6.43 13.10
CA VAL A 158 -8.69 -5.11 13.73
C VAL A 158 -9.15 -4.02 12.76
N ALA A 159 -8.66 -4.03 11.52
CA ALA A 159 -9.07 -3.07 10.51
C ALA A 159 -10.60 -3.04 10.32
N LYS A 160 -11.23 -4.20 10.19
CA LYS A 160 -12.69 -4.32 10.04
C LYS A 160 -13.46 -3.78 11.24
N ILE A 161 -13.01 -4.08 12.47
CA ILE A 161 -13.64 -3.60 13.71
C ILE A 161 -13.60 -2.07 13.79
N PHE A 162 -12.49 -1.46 13.36
CA PHE A 162 -12.27 -0.01 13.45
C PHE A 162 -12.56 0.78 12.17
N GLY A 163 -13.27 0.17 11.20
CA GLY A 163 -13.74 0.86 10.00
C GLY A 163 -12.64 1.26 9.02
N ILE A 164 -11.52 0.53 9.04
CA ILE A 164 -10.41 0.69 8.10
C ILE A 164 -10.67 -0.23 6.91
N LYS A 165 -10.57 0.31 5.69
CA LYS A 165 -10.76 -0.48 4.47
C LYS A 165 -9.64 -1.50 4.29
N THR A 166 -9.97 -2.65 3.67
CA THR A 166 -9.05 -3.78 3.55
C THR A 166 -8.82 -4.17 2.10
N ILE A 167 -7.55 -4.21 1.69
CA ILE A 167 -7.10 -4.76 0.42
C ILE A 167 -6.21 -5.96 0.72
N CYS A 168 -6.46 -7.08 0.03
CA CYS A 168 -5.69 -8.30 0.17
C CYS A 168 -4.98 -8.65 -1.14
N LEU A 169 -3.70 -9.03 -1.06
CA LEU A 169 -2.92 -9.56 -2.16
C LEU A 169 -2.43 -10.97 -1.82
N THR A 170 -2.86 -11.98 -2.60
CA THR A 170 -2.65 -13.40 -2.28
C THR A 170 -2.54 -14.28 -3.52
N GLY A 171 -2.26 -15.56 -3.36
CA GLY A 171 -2.24 -16.54 -4.45
C GLY A 171 -3.65 -17.01 -4.85
N LYS A 172 -3.72 -17.91 -5.82
CA LYS A 172 -4.92 -18.38 -6.50
C LYS A 172 -6.04 -18.84 -5.55
N ASN A 173 -5.70 -19.59 -4.51
CA ASN A 173 -6.68 -20.13 -3.58
C ASN A 173 -7.26 -19.08 -2.63
N GLY A 174 -6.50 -18.04 -2.31
CA GLY A 174 -6.91 -16.92 -1.47
C GLY A 174 -7.02 -17.22 0.03
N GLY A 175 -7.09 -18.49 0.41
CA GLY A 175 -7.17 -18.93 1.81
C GLY A 175 -8.25 -18.20 2.62
N LYS A 176 -7.99 -18.02 3.91
CA LYS A 176 -8.88 -17.30 4.83
C LYS A 176 -9.12 -15.84 4.46
N MET A 177 -8.16 -15.20 3.78
CA MET A 177 -8.32 -13.80 3.32
C MET A 177 -9.48 -13.67 2.32
N LYS A 178 -9.65 -14.66 1.42
CA LYS A 178 -10.79 -14.71 0.50
C LYS A 178 -12.12 -14.86 1.24
N GLU A 179 -12.16 -15.77 2.22
CA GLU A 179 -13.37 -16.05 3.02
C GLU A 179 -13.74 -14.88 3.94
N PHE A 180 -12.73 -14.11 4.37
CA PHE A 180 -12.90 -12.94 5.24
C PHE A 180 -13.76 -11.83 4.59
N GLY A 181 -13.81 -11.76 3.27
CA GLY A 181 -14.55 -10.74 2.54
C GLY A 181 -13.90 -9.36 2.68
N CYS A 182 -12.61 -9.24 2.32
CA CYS A 182 -11.91 -7.98 2.18
C CYS A 182 -12.64 -7.06 1.18
N ASP A 183 -12.52 -5.75 1.34
CA ASP A 183 -13.11 -4.76 0.43
C ASP A 183 -12.59 -4.94 -1.02
N ALA A 184 -11.31 -5.35 -1.19
CA ALA A 184 -10.76 -5.87 -2.44
C ALA A 184 -9.82 -7.06 -2.15
N CYS A 185 -9.90 -8.12 -2.96
CA CYS A 185 -9.05 -9.30 -2.82
C CYS A 185 -8.47 -9.68 -4.18
N ILE A 186 -7.20 -9.32 -4.39
CA ILE A 186 -6.46 -9.61 -5.62
C ILE A 186 -5.79 -10.99 -5.44
N ARG A 187 -6.14 -11.93 -6.30
CA ARG A 187 -5.66 -13.31 -6.25
C ARG A 187 -4.90 -13.63 -7.53
N VAL A 188 -3.57 -13.57 -7.47
CA VAL A 188 -2.76 -13.92 -8.64
C VAL A 188 -2.87 -15.42 -8.96
N PRO A 189 -2.83 -15.85 -10.24
CA PRO A 189 -3.16 -17.21 -10.68
C PRO A 189 -2.00 -18.19 -10.48
N GLU A 190 -1.38 -18.18 -9.28
CA GLU A 190 -0.26 -19.05 -8.91
C GLU A 190 -0.46 -19.65 -7.53
N GLU A 191 0.16 -20.82 -7.28
CA GLU A 191 0.05 -21.59 -6.03
C GLU A 191 1.40 -21.74 -5.30
N ILE A 192 2.52 -21.57 -6.02
CA ILE A 192 3.86 -21.70 -5.47
C ILE A 192 4.31 -20.37 -4.91
N THR A 193 4.70 -20.32 -3.65
CA THR A 193 5.00 -19.10 -2.89
C THR A 193 5.88 -18.10 -3.67
N TYR A 194 7.06 -18.51 -4.17
CA TYR A 194 7.93 -17.57 -4.87
C TYR A 194 7.36 -17.07 -6.20
N LYS A 195 6.57 -17.90 -6.91
CA LYS A 195 5.89 -17.47 -8.15
C LYS A 195 4.73 -16.52 -7.87
N ILE A 196 4.02 -16.73 -6.75
CA ILE A 196 3.00 -15.79 -6.27
C ILE A 196 3.67 -14.42 -6.04
N GLN A 197 4.80 -14.37 -5.33
CA GLN A 197 5.55 -13.14 -5.08
C GLN A 197 6.04 -12.47 -6.37
N GLN A 198 6.49 -13.25 -7.37
CA GLN A 198 6.85 -12.72 -8.69
C GLN A 198 5.67 -12.05 -9.41
N LEU A 199 4.43 -12.49 -9.17
CA LEU A 199 3.22 -11.87 -9.72
C LEU A 199 2.65 -10.76 -8.83
N HIS A 200 2.93 -10.76 -7.53
CA HIS A 200 2.57 -9.65 -6.64
C HIS A 200 3.25 -8.36 -7.08
N GLN A 201 4.53 -8.44 -7.49
CA GLN A 201 5.32 -7.26 -7.86
C GLN A 201 4.69 -6.43 -8.99
N PRO A 202 4.38 -6.96 -10.18
CA PRO A 202 3.72 -6.19 -11.22
C PRO A 202 2.34 -5.67 -10.80
N VAL A 203 1.61 -6.38 -9.94
CA VAL A 203 0.31 -5.93 -9.44
C VAL A 203 0.46 -4.67 -8.58
N TYR A 204 1.34 -4.69 -7.57
CA TYR A 204 1.47 -3.51 -6.72
C TYR A 204 2.19 -2.35 -7.42
N HIS A 205 3.12 -2.59 -8.34
CA HIS A 205 3.67 -1.53 -9.20
C HIS A 205 2.59 -0.87 -10.05
N CYS A 206 1.72 -1.68 -10.66
CA CYS A 206 0.56 -1.18 -11.41
C CYS A 206 -0.32 -0.30 -10.52
N LEU A 207 -0.70 -0.76 -9.32
CA LEU A 207 -1.51 0.01 -8.38
C LEU A 207 -0.84 1.33 -7.98
N CYS A 208 0.46 1.31 -7.63
CA CYS A 208 1.20 2.51 -7.27
C CYS A 208 1.22 3.53 -8.42
N ALA A 209 1.51 3.07 -9.66
CA ALA A 209 1.53 3.94 -10.83
C ALA A 209 0.15 4.51 -11.18
N MET A 210 -0.91 3.68 -11.10
CA MET A 210 -2.29 4.11 -11.32
C MET A 210 -2.70 5.19 -10.31
N VAL A 211 -2.44 4.97 -9.02
CA VAL A 211 -2.80 5.93 -7.96
C VAL A 211 -1.98 7.21 -8.10
N GLU A 212 -0.68 7.11 -8.41
CA GLU A 212 0.16 8.29 -8.68
C GLU A 212 -0.38 9.11 -9.85
N ALA A 213 -0.72 8.45 -10.98
CA ALA A 213 -1.28 9.12 -12.14
C ALA A 213 -2.66 9.77 -11.86
N GLU A 214 -3.49 9.16 -11.04
CA GLU A 214 -4.77 9.72 -10.63
C GLU A 214 -4.62 10.95 -9.73
N MET A 215 -3.69 10.90 -8.78
CA MET A 215 -3.55 11.93 -7.74
C MET A 215 -2.69 13.13 -8.20
N PHE A 216 -1.73 12.92 -9.11
CA PHE A 216 -0.73 13.94 -9.48
C PHE A 216 -0.62 14.20 -11.00
N GLY A 217 -1.22 13.35 -11.86
CA GLY A 217 -1.24 13.49 -13.32
C GLY A 217 -2.30 14.44 -13.89
#